data_42bfccf9b1449fc31faf3f75e0b074db
#
_entry.id   42bfccf9b1449fc31faf3f75e0b074db
#
_cell.length_a   1.000
_cell.length_b   1.000
_cell.length_c   1.000
_cell.angle_alpha   90.00
_cell.angle_beta   90.00
_cell.angle_gamma   90.00
#
_symmetry.space_group_name_H-M   'P 1'
#
loop_
_entity.id
_entity.type
_entity.pdbx_description
1 polymer ?
#
loop_
_entity_poly.entity_id
_entity_poly.type
_entity_poly.pdbx_seq_one_letter_code
_entity_poly.pdbx_strand_id
1 'polypeptide(L)'
;MAPSEGKRPLCLGKQLNYVWSVSELDKKKKLRSKKIAGIRGWIQAAATLLTNPHIPNFFQGKIYQGKAKTVCVPGLNCYSCPAATGACPIGAFQAVVGSSKFKFSYYITGFLILLGVTLGRFICGFLCPFGWFQDLLHKIPGKKFSTARLKPLRYLKYIILVVFVILLPMFATNSIGMGDPFFCKYICPQGVLEGAIPLSIGNAAIRSALGKLFSFKFGILITVVVLSILFYRPFCKWICPLGAIYSLFNKVSF
;
A
#
# COMPACT_ATOMS: atom_id res chain seq x y z
N MET A 1 63.39 40.65 -32.09
CA MET A 1 62.53 39.46 -32.25
C MET A 1 62.12 38.99 -30.87
N ALA A 2 60.88 39.28 -30.41
CA ALA A 2 60.35 38.87 -29.14
C ALA A 2 59.41 37.66 -29.37
N PRO A 3 59.45 36.62 -28.52
CA PRO A 3 58.56 35.45 -28.65
C PRO A 3 57.16 35.79 -28.12
N SER A 4 56.17 35.40 -28.88
CA SER A 4 54.73 35.56 -28.62
C SER A 4 54.29 34.76 -27.40
N GLU A 5 53.69 35.43 -26.41
CA GLU A 5 53.00 34.83 -25.28
C GLU A 5 51.74 34.06 -25.76
N GLY A 6 51.80 32.75 -25.57
CA GLY A 6 50.65 31.86 -25.80
C GLY A 6 49.53 32.12 -24.83
N LYS A 7 48.41 32.60 -25.28
CA LYS A 7 47.12 32.74 -24.57
C LYS A 7 46.64 31.33 -24.17
N ARG A 8 46.73 30.97 -22.88
CA ARG A 8 46.08 29.77 -22.34
C ARG A 8 44.57 29.94 -22.41
N PRO A 9 43.80 28.92 -22.84
CA PRO A 9 42.36 29.04 -22.98
C PRO A 9 41.70 29.13 -21.61
N LEU A 10 41.15 30.29 -21.28
CA LEU A 10 40.37 30.56 -20.06
C LEU A 10 39.06 29.74 -19.96
N CYS A 11 38.69 28.98 -20.98
CA CYS A 11 37.43 28.23 -21.04
C CYS A 11 37.45 26.90 -20.25
N LEU A 12 38.59 26.27 -20.04
CA LEU A 12 38.66 24.95 -19.39
C LEU A 12 38.35 25.03 -17.87
N GLY A 13 38.76 26.09 -17.20
CA GLY A 13 38.55 26.26 -15.76
C GLY A 13 37.08 26.48 -15.38
N LYS A 14 36.32 27.20 -16.22
CA LYS A 14 34.88 27.43 -15.97
C LYS A 14 34.05 26.15 -16.19
N GLN A 15 34.39 25.34 -17.18
CA GLN A 15 33.71 24.05 -17.41
C GLN A 15 33.99 23.03 -16.32
N LEU A 16 35.22 22.92 -15.82
CA LEU A 16 35.57 22.06 -14.70
C LEU A 16 34.80 22.45 -13.42
N ASN A 17 34.75 23.72 -13.08
CA ASN A 17 34.00 24.21 -11.92
C ASN A 17 32.48 23.95 -12.04
N TYR A 18 31.90 24.05 -13.24
CA TYR A 18 30.51 23.76 -13.49
C TYR A 18 30.22 22.25 -13.31
N VAL A 19 31.05 21.35 -13.85
CA VAL A 19 30.94 19.91 -13.72
C VAL A 19 31.07 19.46 -12.24
N TRP A 20 32.01 20.07 -11.50
CA TRP A 20 32.17 19.83 -10.06
C TRP A 20 30.93 20.29 -9.26
N SER A 21 30.40 21.47 -9.54
CA SER A 21 29.20 21.97 -8.87
C SER A 21 27.96 21.09 -9.14
N VAL A 22 27.79 20.59 -10.36
CA VAL A 22 26.70 19.67 -10.73
C VAL A 22 26.84 18.33 -10.02
N SER A 23 28.06 17.77 -9.94
CA SER A 23 28.31 16.50 -9.21
C SER A 23 28.07 16.61 -7.70
N GLU A 24 28.43 17.75 -7.10
CA GLU A 24 28.15 18.04 -5.68
C GLU A 24 26.64 18.21 -5.43
N LEU A 25 25.94 18.91 -6.32
CA LEU A 25 24.49 19.06 -6.23
C LEU A 25 23.78 17.71 -6.34
N ASP A 26 24.22 16.83 -7.22
CA ASP A 26 23.68 15.48 -7.36
C ASP A 26 23.97 14.60 -6.14
N LYS A 27 25.17 14.71 -5.55
CA LYS A 27 25.50 14.05 -4.28
C LYS A 27 24.62 14.55 -3.15
N LYS A 28 24.44 15.87 -3.00
CA LYS A 28 23.55 16.47 -1.99
C LYS A 28 22.09 16.04 -2.18
N LYS A 29 21.58 16.04 -3.42
CA LYS A 29 20.24 15.53 -3.75
C LYS A 29 20.09 14.05 -3.37
N LYS A 30 21.08 13.22 -3.67
CA LYS A 30 21.08 11.78 -3.35
C LYS A 30 21.13 11.51 -1.85
N LEU A 31 21.93 12.28 -1.10
CA LEU A 31 22.00 12.22 0.36
C LEU A 31 20.67 12.66 1.00
N ARG A 32 20.11 13.79 0.55
CA ARG A 32 18.81 14.28 1.01
C ARG A 32 17.69 13.28 0.74
N SER A 33 17.68 12.67 -0.45
CA SER A 33 16.72 11.62 -0.82
C SER A 33 16.84 10.38 0.08
N LYS A 34 18.06 9.93 0.40
CA LYS A 34 18.29 8.81 1.33
C LYS A 34 17.80 9.13 2.75
N LYS A 35 18.07 10.36 3.24
CA LYS A 35 17.65 10.80 4.58
C LYS A 35 16.11 10.85 4.69
N ILE A 36 15.44 11.40 3.68
CA ILE A 36 13.96 11.44 3.59
C ILE A 36 13.38 10.03 3.53
N ALA A 37 14.00 9.11 2.75
CA ALA A 37 13.55 7.72 2.68
C ALA A 37 13.70 6.98 4.03
N GLY A 38 14.73 7.29 4.82
CA GLY A 38 14.91 6.78 6.17
C GLY A 38 13.81 7.26 7.12
N ILE A 39 13.58 8.57 7.18
CA ILE A 39 12.54 9.19 8.02
C ILE A 39 11.16 8.62 7.68
N ARG A 40 10.85 8.49 6.37
CA ARG A 40 9.59 7.90 5.91
C ARG A 40 9.42 6.47 6.43
N GLY A 41 10.48 5.65 6.39
CA GLY A 41 10.44 4.28 6.88
C GLY A 41 10.12 4.19 8.37
N TRP A 42 10.66 5.09 9.19
CA TRP A 42 10.37 5.17 10.62
C TRP A 42 8.93 5.61 10.91
N ILE A 43 8.43 6.62 10.18
CA ILE A 43 7.02 7.05 10.30
C ILE A 43 6.08 5.90 9.95
N GLN A 44 6.37 5.14 8.87
CA GLN A 44 5.56 3.99 8.47
C GLN A 44 5.60 2.86 9.50
N ALA A 45 6.77 2.58 10.09
CA ALA A 45 6.91 1.60 11.17
C ALA A 45 6.09 2.00 12.39
N ALA A 46 6.21 3.26 12.83
CA ALA A 46 5.42 3.79 13.94
C ALA A 46 3.91 3.73 13.66
N ALA A 47 3.47 4.13 12.46
CA ALA A 47 2.07 4.05 12.05
C ALA A 47 1.56 2.59 12.04
N THR A 48 2.38 1.63 11.59
CA THR A 48 2.05 0.20 11.59
C THR A 48 1.90 -0.32 13.03
N LEU A 49 2.78 0.05 13.94
CA LEU A 49 2.68 -0.32 15.36
C LEU A 49 1.47 0.30 16.03
N LEU A 50 1.15 1.56 15.75
CA LEU A 50 -0.03 2.23 16.30
C LEU A 50 -1.35 1.62 15.81
N THR A 51 -1.40 1.16 14.55
CA THR A 51 -2.59 0.51 14.01
C THR A 51 -2.71 -0.97 14.40
N ASN A 52 -1.60 -1.60 14.82
CA ASN A 52 -1.52 -3.01 15.22
C ASN A 52 -0.82 -3.21 16.59
N PRO A 53 -1.33 -2.63 17.70
CA PRO A 53 -0.66 -2.70 19.00
C PRO A 53 -0.77 -4.06 19.68
N HIS A 54 -1.76 -4.90 19.31
CA HIS A 54 -2.01 -6.19 19.96
C HIS A 54 -1.13 -7.33 19.41
N ILE A 55 0.20 -7.08 19.31
CA ILE A 55 1.19 -8.04 18.80
C ILE A 55 1.12 -9.41 19.50
N PRO A 56 0.92 -9.53 20.84
CA PRO A 56 0.83 -10.83 21.50
C PRO A 56 -0.25 -11.75 20.96
N ASN A 57 -1.31 -11.19 20.37
CA ASN A 57 -2.41 -11.98 19.79
C ASN A 57 -1.98 -12.79 18.56
N PHE A 58 -0.87 -12.41 17.88
CA PHE A 58 -0.29 -13.21 16.81
C PHE A 58 0.13 -14.61 17.31
N PHE A 59 0.70 -14.67 18.49
CA PHE A 59 1.16 -15.94 19.08
C PHE A 59 0.01 -16.74 19.68
N GLN A 60 -1.05 -16.08 20.15
CA GLN A 60 -2.23 -16.71 20.73
C GLN A 60 -3.25 -17.19 19.67
N GLY A 61 -3.10 -16.78 18.41
CA GLY A 61 -4.07 -17.09 17.34
C GLY A 61 -5.48 -16.56 17.59
N LYS A 62 -5.62 -15.47 18.38
CA LYS A 62 -6.91 -14.85 18.73
C LYS A 62 -7.04 -13.49 18.04
N ILE A 63 -8.22 -13.25 17.45
CA ILE A 63 -8.51 -11.95 16.83
C ILE A 63 -8.99 -10.99 17.93
N TYR A 64 -8.41 -9.78 17.96
CA TYR A 64 -8.90 -8.70 18.83
C TYR A 64 -10.34 -8.31 18.43
N GLN A 65 -11.26 -8.28 19.40
CA GLN A 65 -12.69 -7.99 19.19
C GLN A 65 -13.17 -6.75 19.97
N GLY A 66 -12.28 -5.85 20.36
CA GLY A 66 -12.63 -4.63 21.09
C GLY A 66 -13.43 -3.63 20.24
N LYS A 67 -14.12 -2.70 20.92
CA LYS A 67 -14.93 -1.62 20.30
C LYS A 67 -14.14 -0.78 19.27
N ALA A 68 -12.83 -0.63 19.45
CA ALA A 68 -11.99 0.11 18.52
C ALA A 68 -11.96 -0.49 17.10
N LYS A 69 -12.32 -1.77 16.93
CA LYS A 69 -12.38 -2.42 15.62
C LYS A 69 -13.51 -1.93 14.72
N THR A 70 -14.47 -1.20 15.26
CA THR A 70 -15.52 -0.52 14.49
C THR A 70 -15.01 0.75 13.80
N VAL A 71 -13.85 1.28 14.23
CA VAL A 71 -13.23 2.47 13.64
C VAL A 71 -12.33 2.07 12.48
N CYS A 72 -12.42 2.79 11.36
CA CYS A 72 -11.55 2.56 10.22
C CYS A 72 -10.19 3.23 10.38
N VAL A 73 -9.13 2.51 9.99
CA VAL A 73 -7.78 3.08 9.88
C VAL A 73 -7.56 3.67 8.47
N PRO A 74 -6.70 4.67 8.31
CA PRO A 74 -6.51 5.32 7.01
C PRO A 74 -5.83 4.44 5.96
N GLY A 75 -5.06 3.43 6.37
CA GLY A 75 -4.28 2.54 5.52
C GLY A 75 -4.96 1.20 5.23
N LEU A 76 -4.29 0.39 4.40
CA LEU A 76 -4.71 -0.99 4.16
C LEU A 76 -4.26 -1.86 5.33
N ASN A 77 -5.20 -2.24 6.20
CA ASN A 77 -4.98 -3.08 7.38
C ASN A 77 -6.10 -4.12 7.49
N CYS A 78 -5.78 -5.40 7.63
CA CYS A 78 -6.79 -6.44 7.55
C CYS A 78 -7.67 -6.49 8.82
N TYR A 79 -9.00 -6.57 8.65
CA TYR A 79 -9.93 -6.77 9.77
C TYR A 79 -9.65 -8.07 10.54
N SER A 80 -9.25 -9.13 9.83
CA SER A 80 -8.91 -10.43 10.43
C SER A 80 -7.52 -10.49 11.05
N CYS A 81 -6.75 -9.39 11.03
CA CYS A 81 -5.45 -9.33 11.69
C CYS A 81 -5.62 -9.47 13.22
N PRO A 82 -4.91 -10.41 13.88
CA PRO A 82 -4.94 -10.56 15.33
C PRO A 82 -4.55 -9.29 16.09
N ALA A 83 -3.55 -8.58 15.59
CA ALA A 83 -3.02 -7.38 16.22
C ALA A 83 -3.78 -6.09 15.89
N ALA A 84 -4.61 -6.09 14.85
CA ALA A 84 -5.26 -4.87 14.34
C ALA A 84 -6.30 -4.33 15.32
N THR A 85 -6.14 -3.06 15.67
CA THR A 85 -7.13 -2.31 16.47
C THR A 85 -8.29 -1.82 15.63
N GLY A 86 -8.05 -1.42 14.37
CA GLY A 86 -9.07 -0.85 13.49
C GLY A 86 -9.32 -1.67 12.23
N ALA A 87 -10.41 -1.34 11.52
CA ALA A 87 -10.85 -2.02 10.31
C ALA A 87 -10.27 -1.40 9.03
N CYS A 88 -10.10 -2.23 8.00
CA CYS A 88 -9.74 -1.75 6.67
C CYS A 88 -10.90 -0.97 6.03
N PRO A 89 -10.69 0.26 5.54
CA PRO A 89 -11.75 1.06 4.95
C PRO A 89 -12.33 0.45 3.66
N ILE A 90 -11.52 -0.31 2.88
CA ILE A 90 -12.02 -1.00 1.68
C ILE A 90 -12.92 -2.19 2.04
N GLY A 91 -12.57 -2.96 3.08
CA GLY A 91 -13.42 -4.05 3.56
C GLY A 91 -14.75 -3.52 4.09
N ALA A 92 -14.71 -2.46 4.89
CA ALA A 92 -15.90 -1.80 5.40
C ALA A 92 -16.75 -1.16 4.28
N PHE A 93 -16.13 -0.57 3.27
CA PHE A 93 -16.83 -0.02 2.12
C PHE A 93 -17.55 -1.10 1.30
N GLN A 94 -16.90 -2.26 1.05
CA GLN A 94 -17.55 -3.38 0.38
C GLN A 94 -18.75 -3.92 1.17
N ALA A 95 -18.63 -4.00 2.50
CA ALA A 95 -19.75 -4.44 3.36
C ALA A 95 -20.94 -3.46 3.27
N VAL A 96 -20.68 -2.15 3.24
CA VAL A 96 -21.71 -1.13 3.07
C VAL A 96 -22.36 -1.19 1.69
N VAL A 97 -21.56 -1.34 0.63
CA VAL A 97 -22.08 -1.47 -0.74
C VAL A 97 -22.91 -2.76 -0.89
N GLY A 98 -22.44 -3.87 -0.33
CA GLY A 98 -23.15 -5.16 -0.35
C GLY A 98 -24.42 -5.17 0.50
N SER A 99 -24.53 -4.29 1.51
CA SER A 99 -25.73 -4.14 2.33
C SER A 99 -26.65 -2.97 1.88
N SER A 100 -26.39 -2.36 0.73
CA SER A 100 -27.12 -1.18 0.24
C SER A 100 -28.62 -1.39 0.09
N LYS A 101 -29.07 -2.63 -0.10
CA LYS A 101 -30.49 -3.02 -0.13
C LYS A 101 -31.19 -2.87 1.23
N PHE A 102 -30.44 -2.88 2.34
CA PHE A 102 -31.00 -2.80 3.70
C PHE A 102 -30.81 -1.42 4.31
N LYS A 103 -29.53 -0.98 4.46
CA LYS A 103 -29.18 0.35 4.97
C LYS A 103 -27.80 0.76 4.45
N PHE A 104 -27.73 1.92 3.80
CA PHE A 104 -26.44 2.49 3.38
C PHE A 104 -25.83 3.29 4.53
N SER A 105 -24.64 2.90 5.00
CA SER A 105 -23.92 3.63 6.04
C SER A 105 -23.01 4.69 5.41
N TYR A 106 -23.39 5.95 5.57
CA TYR A 106 -22.61 7.09 5.05
C TYR A 106 -21.29 7.33 5.79
N TYR A 107 -21.10 6.72 6.98
CA TYR A 107 -19.91 6.90 7.78
C TYR A 107 -18.63 6.55 7.00
N ILE A 108 -18.56 5.36 6.39
CA ILE A 108 -17.39 4.89 5.66
C ILE A 108 -17.11 5.73 4.42
N THR A 109 -18.16 6.09 3.69
CA THR A 109 -18.02 6.93 2.49
C THR A 109 -17.53 8.33 2.87
N GLY A 110 -18.12 8.95 3.89
CA GLY A 110 -17.68 10.24 4.42
C GLY A 110 -16.24 10.20 4.94
N PHE A 111 -15.87 9.15 5.65
CA PHE A 111 -14.50 8.93 6.14
C PHE A 111 -13.48 8.85 4.98
N LEU A 112 -13.78 8.08 3.93
CA LEU A 112 -12.91 7.96 2.75
C LEU A 112 -12.79 9.27 1.98
N ILE A 113 -13.88 10.04 1.85
CA ILE A 113 -13.88 11.35 1.20
C ILE A 113 -13.05 12.34 2.03
N LEU A 114 -13.30 12.41 3.35
CA LEU A 114 -12.57 13.30 4.25
C LEU A 114 -11.06 13.05 4.18
N LEU A 115 -10.64 11.78 4.31
CA LEU A 115 -9.23 11.42 4.21
C LEU A 115 -8.66 11.63 2.81
N GLY A 116 -9.47 11.41 1.77
CA GLY A 116 -9.07 11.64 0.38
C GLY A 116 -8.78 13.11 0.09
N VAL A 117 -9.64 14.01 0.59
CA VAL A 117 -9.51 15.46 0.39
C VAL A 117 -8.38 16.05 1.25
N THR A 118 -8.24 15.61 2.50
CA THR A 118 -7.22 16.16 3.43
C THR A 118 -5.82 15.64 3.14
N LEU A 119 -5.65 14.34 3.07
CA LEU A 119 -4.34 13.68 3.01
C LEU A 119 -4.06 12.99 1.67
N GLY A 120 -5.08 12.60 0.93
CA GLY A 120 -4.94 11.97 -0.37
C GLY A 120 -3.91 10.82 -0.39
N ARG A 121 -2.94 10.90 -1.29
CA ARG A 121 -1.88 9.90 -1.45
C ARG A 121 -0.83 9.88 -0.35
N PHE A 122 -0.81 10.88 0.53
CA PHE A 122 0.10 10.89 1.67
C PHE A 122 -0.11 9.66 2.56
N ILE A 123 -1.37 9.24 2.75
CA ILE A 123 -1.73 8.04 3.49
C ILE A 123 -1.02 6.80 2.95
N CYS A 124 -1.05 6.59 1.64
CA CYS A 124 -0.36 5.45 1.00
C CYS A 124 1.17 5.52 1.13
N GLY A 125 1.70 6.75 1.27
CA GLY A 125 3.13 6.98 1.41
C GLY A 125 3.69 6.78 2.80
N PHE A 126 2.93 7.14 3.83
CA PHE A 126 3.42 7.29 5.21
C PHE A 126 2.65 6.46 6.25
N LEU A 127 1.36 6.20 6.04
CA LEU A 127 0.50 5.58 7.06
C LEU A 127 0.07 4.15 6.72
N CYS A 128 0.33 3.66 5.50
CA CYS A 128 -0.15 2.35 5.07
C CYS A 128 0.84 1.24 5.47
N PRO A 129 0.45 0.25 6.32
CA PRO A 129 1.28 -0.88 6.71
C PRO A 129 1.75 -1.72 5.51
N PHE A 130 0.85 -2.02 4.58
CA PHE A 130 1.19 -2.78 3.39
C PHE A 130 2.15 -2.03 2.44
N GLY A 131 2.06 -0.69 2.42
CA GLY A 131 3.03 0.14 1.71
C GLY A 131 4.43 0.03 2.30
N TRP A 132 4.53 -0.01 3.63
CA TRP A 132 5.80 -0.23 4.34
C TRP A 132 6.39 -1.61 4.06
N PHE A 133 5.57 -2.66 4.09
CA PHE A 133 5.98 -4.02 3.75
C PHE A 133 6.58 -4.10 2.33
N GLN A 134 5.95 -3.49 1.32
CA GLN A 134 6.49 -3.44 -0.04
C GLN A 134 7.80 -2.65 -0.12
N ASP A 135 7.93 -1.56 0.64
CA ASP A 135 9.17 -0.77 0.68
C ASP A 135 10.32 -1.59 1.31
N LEU A 136 10.02 -2.41 2.32
CA LEU A 136 11.00 -3.29 2.95
C LEU A 136 11.49 -4.38 1.97
N LEU A 137 10.58 -5.02 1.24
CA LEU A 137 10.91 -5.99 0.20
C LEU A 137 11.74 -5.38 -0.92
N HIS A 138 11.44 -4.15 -1.31
CA HIS A 138 12.19 -3.45 -2.36
C HIS A 138 13.62 -3.07 -1.95
N LYS A 139 13.96 -3.10 -0.65
CA LYS A 139 15.34 -2.89 -0.17
C LYS A 139 16.25 -4.10 -0.44
N ILE A 140 15.68 -5.29 -0.64
CA ILE A 140 16.43 -6.50 -0.97
C ILE A 140 17.24 -6.27 -2.26
N PRO A 141 18.55 -6.56 -2.27
CA PRO A 141 19.39 -6.39 -3.45
C PRO A 141 18.93 -7.34 -4.56
N GLY A 142 18.75 -6.82 -5.78
CA GLY A 142 18.30 -7.58 -6.93
C GLY A 142 18.11 -6.70 -8.16
N LYS A 143 17.79 -7.31 -9.30
CA LYS A 143 17.48 -6.57 -10.55
C LYS A 143 16.21 -5.76 -10.36
N LYS A 144 16.30 -4.43 -10.50
CA LYS A 144 15.16 -3.51 -10.34
C LYS A 144 14.75 -2.96 -11.69
N PHE A 145 13.46 -3.13 -12.00
CA PHE A 145 12.90 -2.67 -13.26
C PHE A 145 12.13 -1.35 -13.09
N SER A 146 12.24 -0.48 -14.10
CA SER A 146 11.48 0.76 -14.13
C SER A 146 10.03 0.49 -14.52
N THR A 147 9.10 1.08 -13.76
CA THR A 147 7.66 1.02 -14.04
C THR A 147 7.22 1.98 -15.17
N ALA A 148 8.15 2.69 -15.80
CA ALA A 148 7.83 3.72 -16.80
C ALA A 148 7.13 3.15 -18.05
N ARG A 149 7.50 1.93 -18.48
CA ARG A 149 6.89 1.26 -19.64
C ARG A 149 5.50 0.69 -19.34
N LEU A 150 5.15 0.48 -18.06
CA LEU A 150 3.90 -0.13 -17.60
C LEU A 150 2.85 0.91 -17.19
N LYS A 151 2.86 2.09 -17.83
CA LYS A 151 1.90 3.17 -17.56
C LYS A 151 0.43 2.74 -17.70
N PRO A 152 0.01 1.97 -18.73
CA PRO A 152 -1.39 1.56 -18.87
C PRO A 152 -1.89 0.67 -17.72
N LEU A 153 -1.01 -0.09 -17.07
CA LEU A 153 -1.37 -0.95 -15.94
C LEU A 153 -1.91 -0.15 -14.72
N ARG A 154 -1.68 1.17 -14.68
CA ARG A 154 -2.23 2.04 -13.64
C ARG A 154 -3.76 2.16 -13.68
N TYR A 155 -4.38 1.91 -14.83
CA TYR A 155 -5.83 1.93 -14.97
C TYR A 155 -6.49 0.68 -14.37
N LEU A 156 -5.74 -0.43 -14.24
CA LEU A 156 -6.24 -1.68 -13.67
C LEU A 156 -6.84 -1.49 -12.26
N LYS A 157 -6.24 -0.67 -11.41
CA LYS A 157 -6.75 -0.39 -10.06
C LYS A 157 -8.15 0.25 -10.06
N TYR A 158 -8.49 1.05 -11.09
CA TYR A 158 -9.81 1.66 -11.22
C TYR A 158 -10.84 0.62 -11.71
N ILE A 159 -10.43 -0.27 -12.61
CA ILE A 159 -11.26 -1.40 -13.04
C ILE A 159 -11.55 -2.30 -11.83
N ILE A 160 -10.53 -2.63 -11.04
CA ILE A 160 -10.70 -3.42 -9.82
C ILE A 160 -11.61 -2.70 -8.82
N LEU A 161 -11.48 -1.39 -8.64
CA LEU A 161 -12.35 -0.60 -7.77
C LEU A 161 -13.81 -0.68 -8.22
N VAL A 162 -14.09 -0.46 -9.50
CA VAL A 162 -15.46 -0.47 -10.00
C VAL A 162 -16.05 -1.88 -9.99
N VAL A 163 -15.33 -2.87 -10.53
CA VAL A 163 -15.86 -4.23 -10.69
C VAL A 163 -15.89 -4.98 -9.36
N PHE A 164 -14.76 -5.09 -8.65
CA PHE A 164 -14.65 -5.97 -7.47
C PHE A 164 -15.07 -5.32 -6.15
N VAL A 165 -15.06 -3.99 -6.06
CA VAL A 165 -15.41 -3.30 -4.81
C VAL A 165 -16.84 -2.74 -4.86
N ILE A 166 -17.36 -2.37 -6.04
CA ILE A 166 -18.69 -1.78 -6.18
C ILE A 166 -19.66 -2.78 -6.83
N LEU A 167 -19.45 -3.17 -8.09
CA LEU A 167 -20.43 -3.93 -8.85
C LEU A 167 -20.66 -5.34 -8.28
N LEU A 168 -19.62 -6.12 -8.09
CA LEU A 168 -19.78 -7.51 -7.60
C LEU A 168 -20.47 -7.58 -6.22
N PRO A 169 -20.12 -6.78 -5.20
CA PRO A 169 -20.84 -6.80 -3.94
C PRO A 169 -22.30 -6.35 -4.04
N MET A 170 -22.65 -5.50 -5.03
CA MET A 170 -24.05 -5.08 -5.24
C MET A 170 -24.91 -6.17 -5.86
N PHE A 171 -24.36 -6.90 -6.83
CA PHE A 171 -25.15 -7.85 -7.62
C PHE A 171 -25.03 -9.30 -7.10
N ALA A 172 -23.88 -9.71 -6.64
CA ALA A 172 -23.64 -11.07 -6.13
C ALA A 172 -23.87 -11.11 -4.61
N THR A 173 -25.11 -11.38 -4.22
CA THR A 173 -25.51 -11.49 -2.82
C THR A 173 -25.53 -12.95 -2.38
N ASN A 174 -25.19 -13.18 -1.12
CA ASN A 174 -25.27 -14.49 -0.45
C ASN A 174 -26.74 -14.90 -0.20
N SER A 175 -26.94 -16.13 0.27
CA SER A 175 -28.25 -16.66 0.68
C SER A 175 -28.99 -15.79 1.69
N ILE A 176 -28.28 -14.94 2.45
CA ILE A 176 -28.82 -14.00 3.45
C ILE A 176 -29.14 -12.62 2.81
N GLY A 177 -28.87 -12.44 1.50
CA GLY A 177 -29.10 -11.17 0.80
C GLY A 177 -28.00 -10.11 1.00
N MET A 178 -26.87 -10.45 1.66
CA MET A 178 -25.72 -9.56 1.81
C MET A 178 -24.67 -9.85 0.75
N GLY A 179 -24.07 -8.80 0.19
CA GLY A 179 -23.01 -8.94 -0.81
C GLY A 179 -21.67 -9.40 -0.20
N ASP A 180 -21.02 -10.33 -0.88
CA ASP A 180 -19.69 -10.80 -0.49
C ASP A 180 -18.62 -9.75 -0.77
N PRO A 181 -17.60 -9.60 0.10
CA PRO A 181 -16.48 -8.68 -0.13
C PRO A 181 -15.48 -9.30 -1.12
N PHE A 182 -15.80 -9.31 -2.42
CA PHE A 182 -15.05 -10.01 -3.47
C PHE A 182 -13.58 -9.62 -3.55
N PHE A 183 -13.23 -8.34 -3.42
CA PHE A 183 -11.83 -7.93 -3.42
C PHE A 183 -11.07 -8.53 -2.24
N CYS A 184 -11.62 -8.46 -1.02
CA CYS A 184 -10.99 -9.03 0.16
C CYS A 184 -10.93 -10.56 0.11
N LYS A 185 -11.97 -11.20 -0.47
CA LYS A 185 -12.09 -12.67 -0.55
C LYS A 185 -11.14 -13.27 -1.58
N TYR A 186 -10.90 -12.61 -2.71
CA TYR A 186 -10.16 -13.21 -3.84
C TYR A 186 -8.82 -12.53 -4.15
N ILE A 187 -8.70 -11.21 -4.04
CA ILE A 187 -7.55 -10.46 -4.59
C ILE A 187 -6.61 -9.95 -3.50
N CYS A 188 -7.13 -9.57 -2.32
CA CYS A 188 -6.35 -8.89 -1.30
C CYS A 188 -5.29 -9.79 -0.65
N PRO A 189 -3.97 -9.53 -0.84
CA PRO A 189 -2.90 -10.31 -0.21
C PRO A 189 -2.74 -10.01 1.28
N GLN A 190 -3.20 -8.83 1.74
CA GLN A 190 -3.08 -8.39 3.13
C GLN A 190 -3.83 -9.33 4.09
N GLY A 191 -4.99 -9.85 3.66
CA GLY A 191 -5.75 -10.81 4.45
C GLY A 191 -5.03 -12.12 4.69
N VAL A 192 -4.16 -12.54 3.79
CA VAL A 192 -3.30 -13.72 3.98
C VAL A 192 -2.10 -13.37 4.85
N LEU A 193 -1.43 -12.25 4.58
CA LEU A 193 -0.22 -11.82 5.27
C LEU A 193 -0.48 -11.56 6.76
N GLU A 194 -1.47 -10.75 7.08
CA GLU A 194 -1.75 -10.32 8.46
C GLU A 194 -2.81 -11.16 9.18
N GLY A 195 -3.66 -11.87 8.45
CA GLY A 195 -4.74 -12.67 9.02
C GLY A 195 -4.45 -14.17 8.95
N ALA A 196 -4.52 -14.76 7.75
CA ALA A 196 -4.52 -16.20 7.59
C ALA A 196 -3.21 -16.88 8.06
N ILE A 197 -2.04 -16.30 7.76
CA ILE A 197 -0.75 -16.86 8.18
C ILE A 197 -0.62 -16.85 9.71
N PRO A 198 -0.76 -15.73 10.44
CA PRO A 198 -0.64 -15.73 11.89
C PRO A 198 -1.67 -16.63 12.58
N LEU A 199 -2.92 -16.60 12.12
CA LEU A 199 -3.97 -17.42 12.70
C LEU A 199 -3.75 -18.92 12.47
N SER A 200 -3.21 -19.32 11.31
CA SER A 200 -2.90 -20.73 11.03
C SER A 200 -1.70 -21.26 11.83
N ILE A 201 -0.76 -20.38 12.19
CA ILE A 201 0.36 -20.73 13.06
C ILE A 201 -0.12 -20.90 14.50
N GLY A 202 -0.94 -19.95 14.99
CA GLY A 202 -1.43 -19.95 16.37
C GLY A 202 -2.56 -20.94 16.68
N ASN A 203 -3.29 -21.43 15.67
CA ASN A 203 -4.46 -22.30 15.87
C ASN A 203 -4.52 -23.47 14.88
N ALA A 204 -4.39 -24.69 15.39
CA ALA A 204 -4.41 -25.91 14.58
C ALA A 204 -5.77 -26.16 13.90
N ALA A 205 -6.89 -25.79 14.53
CA ALA A 205 -8.22 -25.94 13.95
C ALA A 205 -8.41 -25.05 12.72
N ILE A 206 -7.88 -23.83 12.73
CA ILE A 206 -7.90 -22.93 11.56
C ILE A 206 -7.02 -23.49 10.45
N ARG A 207 -5.86 -24.04 10.79
CA ARG A 207 -4.94 -24.66 9.81
C ARG A 207 -5.57 -25.84 9.08
N SER A 208 -6.33 -26.71 9.78
CA SER A 208 -7.03 -27.84 9.16
C SER A 208 -8.21 -27.39 8.26
N ALA A 209 -8.81 -26.24 8.55
CA ALA A 209 -9.91 -25.66 7.77
C ALA A 209 -9.46 -24.87 6.53
N LEU A 210 -8.14 -24.70 6.31
CA LEU A 210 -7.61 -23.99 5.14
C LEU A 210 -7.87 -24.80 3.85
N GLY A 211 -8.73 -24.26 2.99
CA GLY A 211 -9.13 -24.90 1.72
C GLY A 211 -8.40 -24.32 0.50
N LYS A 212 -8.87 -24.73 -0.69
CA LYS A 212 -8.32 -24.28 -2.00
C LYS A 212 -8.22 -22.75 -2.16
N LEU A 213 -9.16 -22.00 -1.56
CA LEU A 213 -9.17 -20.54 -1.59
C LEU A 213 -7.92 -19.93 -0.91
N PHE A 214 -7.46 -20.54 0.19
CA PHE A 214 -6.22 -20.12 0.84
C PHE A 214 -5.01 -20.30 -0.08
N SER A 215 -4.88 -21.48 -0.72
CA SER A 215 -3.77 -21.75 -1.65
C SER A 215 -3.75 -20.75 -2.81
N PHE A 216 -4.90 -20.43 -3.38
CA PHE A 216 -5.03 -19.42 -4.43
C PHE A 216 -4.57 -18.03 -3.96
N LYS A 217 -5.04 -17.57 -2.80
CA LYS A 217 -4.65 -16.27 -2.23
C LYS A 217 -3.18 -16.23 -1.81
N PHE A 218 -2.66 -17.35 -1.34
CA PHE A 218 -1.24 -17.48 -1.01
C PHE A 218 -0.37 -17.32 -2.27
N GLY A 219 -0.80 -17.89 -3.40
CA GLY A 219 -0.17 -17.67 -4.70
C GLY A 219 -0.15 -16.19 -5.12
N ILE A 220 -1.27 -15.47 -4.90
CA ILE A 220 -1.32 -14.01 -5.14
C ILE A 220 -0.33 -13.27 -4.23
N LEU A 221 -0.25 -13.63 -2.94
CA LEU A 221 0.70 -13.03 -2.01
C LEU A 221 2.15 -13.23 -2.50
N ILE A 222 2.53 -14.47 -2.88
CA ILE A 222 3.86 -14.75 -3.41
C ILE A 222 4.14 -13.91 -4.66
N THR A 223 3.18 -13.83 -5.59
CA THR A 223 3.31 -13.01 -6.80
C THR A 223 3.55 -11.55 -6.45
N VAL A 224 2.81 -10.99 -5.49
CA VAL A 224 2.99 -9.60 -5.04
C VAL A 224 4.35 -9.42 -4.37
N VAL A 225 4.83 -10.38 -3.59
CA VAL A 225 6.17 -10.35 -2.95
C VAL A 225 7.26 -10.31 -4.01
N VAL A 226 7.23 -11.22 -4.98
CA VAL A 226 8.20 -11.25 -6.09
C VAL A 226 8.17 -9.95 -6.89
N LEU A 227 6.99 -9.48 -7.25
CA LEU A 227 6.83 -8.21 -7.96
C LEU A 227 7.34 -7.02 -7.13
N SER A 228 7.21 -7.04 -5.79
CA SER A 228 7.67 -5.96 -4.91
C SER A 228 9.19 -5.90 -4.80
N ILE A 229 9.88 -7.02 -4.98
CA ILE A 229 11.35 -7.07 -5.07
C ILE A 229 11.80 -6.43 -6.39
N LEU A 230 11.13 -6.77 -7.52
CA LEU A 230 11.48 -6.32 -8.85
C LEU A 230 11.04 -4.87 -9.15
N PHE A 231 9.84 -4.49 -8.71
CA PHE A 231 9.22 -3.18 -8.98
C PHE A 231 8.92 -2.43 -7.69
N TYR A 232 9.07 -1.11 -7.74
CA TYR A 232 8.72 -0.27 -6.60
C TYR A 232 7.20 -0.16 -6.42
N ARG A 233 6.66 -0.72 -5.33
CA ARG A 233 5.25 -0.70 -4.91
C ARG A 233 4.26 -1.13 -6.02
N PRO A 234 4.37 -2.32 -6.59
CA PRO A 234 3.52 -2.76 -7.71
C PRO A 234 2.05 -2.87 -7.30
N PHE A 235 1.74 -3.45 -6.14
CA PHE A 235 0.38 -3.61 -5.68
C PHE A 235 -0.32 -2.24 -5.49
N CYS A 236 0.32 -1.29 -4.82
CA CYS A 236 -0.24 0.05 -4.61
C CYS A 236 -0.46 0.82 -5.91
N LYS A 237 0.38 0.57 -6.94
CA LYS A 237 0.29 1.26 -8.23
C LYS A 237 -0.77 0.67 -9.15
N TRP A 238 -0.96 -0.66 -9.14
CA TRP A 238 -1.70 -1.37 -10.18
C TRP A 238 -2.99 -2.04 -9.68
N ILE A 239 -3.03 -2.51 -8.43
CA ILE A 239 -4.09 -3.37 -7.93
C ILE A 239 -4.91 -2.72 -6.82
N CYS A 240 -4.29 -1.92 -5.94
CA CYS A 240 -4.93 -1.43 -4.72
C CYS A 240 -6.09 -0.46 -4.99
N PRO A 241 -7.35 -0.81 -4.63
CA PRO A 241 -8.52 0.07 -4.82
C PRO A 241 -8.50 1.28 -3.90
N LEU A 242 -7.93 1.16 -2.68
CA LEU A 242 -7.74 2.30 -1.78
C LEU A 242 -6.82 3.36 -2.42
N GLY A 243 -5.73 2.89 -3.07
CA GLY A 243 -4.87 3.76 -3.85
C GLY A 243 -5.55 4.36 -5.08
N ALA A 244 -6.60 3.73 -5.63
CA ALA A 244 -7.42 4.31 -6.69
C ALA A 244 -8.28 5.45 -6.13
N ILE A 245 -9.00 5.23 -5.02
CA ILE A 245 -9.85 6.24 -4.36
C ILE A 245 -9.01 7.48 -4.01
N TYR A 246 -7.92 7.33 -3.27
CA TYR A 246 -7.07 8.47 -2.89
C TYR A 246 -6.43 9.16 -4.10
N SER A 247 -6.25 8.47 -5.22
CA SER A 247 -5.71 9.10 -6.42
C SER A 247 -6.73 9.98 -7.16
N LEU A 248 -8.03 9.74 -7.01
CA LEU A 248 -9.07 10.61 -7.55
C LEU A 248 -9.05 11.97 -6.85
N PHE A 249 -8.88 11.96 -5.53
CA PHE A 249 -8.84 13.19 -4.73
C PHE A 249 -7.51 13.93 -4.80
N ASN A 250 -6.45 13.34 -5.36
CA ASN A 250 -5.11 13.95 -5.38
C ASN A 250 -5.00 15.28 -6.15
N LYS A 251 -6.00 15.65 -6.96
CA LYS A 251 -6.08 16.97 -7.61
C LYS A 251 -6.58 18.06 -6.66
N VAL A 252 -7.28 17.68 -5.59
CA VAL A 252 -7.95 18.57 -4.65
C VAL A 252 -7.28 18.53 -3.26
N SER A 253 -6.51 17.48 -2.96
CA SER A 253 -5.82 17.33 -1.67
C SER A 253 -4.64 18.30 -1.54
N PHE A 254 -4.45 18.84 -0.32
CA PHE A 254 -3.32 19.69 0.07
C PHE A 254 -1.98 18.96 0.06
#